data_59031330c1b6bb7580236d821c546219
#
_entry.id   59031330c1b6bb7580236d821c546219
#
_cell.length_a   1.000
_cell.length_b   1.000
_cell.length_c   1.000
_cell.angle_alpha   90.00
_cell.angle_beta   90.00
_cell.angle_gamma   90.00
#
_symmetry.space_group_name_H-M   'P 1'
#
loop_
_entity.id
_entity.type
_entity.pdbx_description
1 polymer ?
#
loop_
_entity_poly.entity_id
_entity_poly.type
_entity_poly.pdbx_seq_one_letter_code
_entity_poly.pdbx_strand_id
1 'polypeptide(L)'
;MRLKRGGRMQENRILVVNLGSTSSKISVFDGDLEVFTQNFDHSLKEIKAHPGIDGQYEMRKSLIEKTMLKNGFVFKDFNAIAVRGLGAPKRYHGGAYLIDDVVAQEARQGFHVGMALGAIIANDWSKQYDLPAYLYDVVYTDEFQDVARISGSPLIERSGAVHTLNARAVARQVASDQGRLYEEMIYIVCHLGGGISTSLHQYGHIVDGFATDEGAFTPDRTGKLPLKKFLKLCKSGRYSDQELNKLIQGNGGLIGYLGINDCKEIEQRIADGDEHATLVYKAMAYQVAQDIGAMAVVAKGKMDAIIITGGIAYSKMFTGWIKEYVAFLAPIVLVPGSMEMQALARGVNRVLNGEEKANRYILGETVL
;
A
#
# COMPACT_ATOMS: atom_id res chain seq x y z
N MET A 1 1.94 27.68 20.49
CA MET A 1 2.20 27.41 21.91
C MET A 1 0.86 27.52 22.67
N ARG A 2 0.10 26.43 22.78
CA ARG A 2 -1.17 26.42 23.52
C ARG A 2 -0.89 26.11 24.99
N LEU A 3 -1.38 26.97 25.88
CA LEU A 3 -1.17 26.95 27.30
C LEU A 3 -1.76 25.67 27.94
N LYS A 4 -0.97 25.02 28.80
CA LYS A 4 -1.34 23.95 29.71
C LYS A 4 -2.52 24.39 30.62
N ARG A 5 -3.69 23.75 30.47
CA ARG A 5 -4.62 23.56 31.58
C ARG A 5 -4.43 22.12 32.07
N GLY A 6 -4.19 21.95 33.35
CA GLY A 6 -3.75 20.76 34.02
C GLY A 6 -4.31 19.42 33.53
N GLY A 7 -3.45 18.44 33.32
CA GLY A 7 -3.80 17.06 32.97
C GLY A 7 -3.69 16.78 31.45
N ARG A 8 -3.29 15.67 31.04
CA ARG A 8 -3.12 15.08 29.70
C ARG A 8 -3.10 16.07 28.53
N MET A 9 -2.04 16.07 27.72
CA MET A 9 -2.07 16.73 26.40
C MET A 9 -3.28 16.14 25.66
N GLN A 10 -4.13 17.04 25.12
CA GLN A 10 -5.27 16.62 24.31
C GLN A 10 -4.68 15.95 23.06
N GLU A 11 -4.90 14.66 22.93
CA GLU A 11 -4.46 13.88 21.77
C GLU A 11 -5.16 14.40 20.51
N ASN A 12 -4.45 14.44 19.39
CA ASN A 12 -5.04 14.87 18.13
C ASN A 12 -6.09 13.84 17.67
N ARG A 13 -7.28 14.30 17.34
CA ARG A 13 -8.33 13.47 16.74
C ARG A 13 -8.24 13.54 15.22
N ILE A 14 -8.09 12.39 14.56
CA ILE A 14 -7.86 12.30 13.14
C ILE A 14 -8.93 11.40 12.51
N LEU A 15 -9.62 11.92 11.46
CA LEU A 15 -10.47 11.13 10.60
C LEU A 15 -9.60 10.49 9.51
N VAL A 16 -9.59 9.17 9.44
CA VAL A 16 -8.87 8.41 8.43
C VAL A 16 -9.84 7.85 7.39
N VAL A 17 -9.56 8.11 6.11
CA VAL A 17 -10.41 7.69 4.98
C VAL A 17 -9.58 6.91 3.97
N ASN A 18 -9.97 5.66 3.73
CA ASN A 18 -9.35 4.78 2.75
C ASN A 18 -10.43 4.22 1.80
N LEU A 19 -10.54 4.82 0.62
CA LEU A 19 -11.51 4.46 -0.40
C LEU A 19 -10.88 3.54 -1.44
N GLY A 20 -11.35 2.29 -1.50
CA GLY A 20 -11.00 1.34 -2.55
C GLY A 20 -11.96 1.40 -3.74
N SER A 21 -11.74 0.55 -4.74
CA SER A 21 -12.63 0.42 -5.90
C SER A 21 -14.03 -0.05 -5.51
N THR A 22 -14.12 -1.02 -4.62
CA THR A 22 -15.39 -1.64 -4.17
C THR A 22 -15.61 -1.54 -2.67
N SER A 23 -14.86 -0.68 -1.96
CA SER A 23 -15.01 -0.51 -0.52
C SER A 23 -14.76 0.92 -0.08
N SER A 24 -15.29 1.27 1.08
CA SER A 24 -14.99 2.51 1.81
C SER A 24 -14.67 2.16 3.25
N LYS A 25 -13.43 2.35 3.68
CA LYS A 25 -13.04 2.15 5.08
C LYS A 25 -12.76 3.49 5.74
N ILE A 26 -13.33 3.70 6.91
CA ILE A 26 -13.13 4.89 7.73
C ILE A 26 -12.74 4.49 9.14
N SER A 27 -11.88 5.28 9.76
CA SER A 27 -11.52 5.12 11.18
C SER A 27 -11.35 6.49 11.83
N VAL A 28 -11.56 6.54 13.13
CA VAL A 28 -11.26 7.71 13.96
C VAL A 28 -10.17 7.31 14.96
N PHE A 29 -9.14 8.12 15.03
CA PHE A 29 -8.04 7.95 15.96
C PHE A 29 -7.98 9.13 16.94
N ASP A 30 -7.76 8.83 18.21
CA ASP A 30 -7.33 9.79 19.24
C ASP A 30 -5.84 9.49 19.51
N GLY A 31 -4.94 10.32 19.00
CA GLY A 31 -3.52 10.00 18.94
C GLY A 31 -3.25 8.72 18.15
N ASP A 32 -2.71 7.70 18.81
CA ASP A 32 -2.45 6.38 18.22
C ASP A 32 -3.57 5.36 18.45
N LEU A 33 -4.58 5.72 19.26
CA LEU A 33 -5.69 4.83 19.59
C LEU A 33 -6.80 4.89 18.56
N GLU A 34 -7.11 3.76 17.91
CA GLU A 34 -8.30 3.63 17.06
C GLU A 34 -9.56 3.53 17.92
N VAL A 35 -10.36 4.62 17.96
CA VAL A 35 -11.59 4.69 18.77
C VAL A 35 -12.84 4.30 18.00
N PHE A 36 -12.76 4.30 16.65
CA PHE A 36 -13.84 3.87 15.78
C PHE A 36 -13.29 3.37 14.46
N THR A 37 -13.88 2.32 13.91
CA THR A 37 -13.60 1.86 12.54
C THR A 37 -14.84 1.26 11.91
N GLN A 38 -15.04 1.50 10.62
CA GLN A 38 -16.10 0.87 9.83
C GLN A 38 -15.67 0.66 8.39
N ASN A 39 -15.99 -0.52 7.85
CA ASN A 39 -15.84 -0.85 6.45
C ASN A 39 -17.20 -0.97 5.79
N PHE A 40 -17.31 -0.48 4.56
CA PHE A 40 -18.48 -0.63 3.70
C PHE A 40 -18.04 -1.30 2.41
N ASP A 41 -18.62 -2.41 2.09
CA ASP A 41 -18.42 -3.09 0.81
C ASP A 41 -19.54 -2.66 -0.16
N HIS A 42 -19.13 -2.21 -1.34
CA HIS A 42 -20.02 -1.78 -2.40
C HIS A 42 -20.19 -2.88 -3.44
N SER A 43 -21.42 -3.32 -3.67
CA SER A 43 -21.69 -4.33 -4.69
C SER A 43 -21.35 -3.81 -6.09
N LEU A 44 -21.00 -4.73 -7.00
CA LEU A 44 -20.77 -4.37 -8.40
C LEU A 44 -22.00 -3.70 -9.05
N LYS A 45 -23.21 -4.04 -8.59
CA LYS A 45 -24.45 -3.42 -9.06
C LYS A 45 -24.53 -1.95 -8.62
N GLU A 46 -24.16 -1.66 -7.38
CA GLU A 46 -24.12 -0.30 -6.82
C GLU A 46 -23.06 0.56 -7.54
N ILE A 47 -21.83 0.03 -7.72
CA ILE A 47 -20.77 0.74 -8.45
C ILE A 47 -21.17 1.03 -9.89
N LYS A 48 -21.82 0.08 -10.59
CA LYS A 48 -22.31 0.29 -11.96
C LYS A 48 -23.46 1.31 -12.04
N ALA A 49 -24.27 1.43 -11.00
CA ALA A 49 -25.34 2.44 -10.93
C ALA A 49 -24.76 3.86 -10.71
N HIS A 50 -23.54 3.97 -10.20
CA HIS A 50 -22.83 5.22 -9.91
C HIS A 50 -21.47 5.27 -10.63
N PRO A 51 -21.43 5.41 -11.97
CA PRO A 51 -20.20 5.27 -12.73
C PRO A 51 -19.25 6.47 -12.54
N GLY A 52 -17.97 6.18 -12.49
CA GLY A 52 -16.92 7.20 -12.45
C GLY A 52 -16.81 7.96 -11.12
N ILE A 53 -16.04 9.04 -11.15
CA ILE A 53 -15.81 9.90 -9.98
C ILE A 53 -17.10 10.62 -9.59
N ASP A 54 -17.72 11.30 -10.54
CA ASP A 54 -18.89 12.14 -10.25
C ASP A 54 -20.12 11.31 -9.78
N GLY A 55 -20.31 10.12 -10.35
CA GLY A 55 -21.37 9.21 -9.92
C GLY A 55 -21.18 8.70 -8.47
N GLN A 56 -19.97 8.41 -8.07
CA GLN A 56 -19.70 7.87 -6.73
C GLN A 56 -19.45 8.95 -5.66
N TYR A 57 -19.24 10.20 -6.05
CA TYR A 57 -18.87 11.28 -5.12
C TYR A 57 -19.92 11.45 -4.02
N GLU A 58 -21.16 11.79 -4.36
CA GLU A 58 -22.22 12.02 -3.38
C GLU A 58 -22.57 10.75 -2.58
N MET A 59 -22.56 9.59 -3.24
CA MET A 59 -22.83 8.32 -2.60
C MET A 59 -21.85 8.07 -1.44
N ARG A 60 -20.55 8.20 -1.70
CA ARG A 60 -19.50 7.91 -0.70
C ARG A 60 -19.38 9.02 0.34
N LYS A 61 -19.46 10.29 -0.06
CA LYS A 61 -19.42 11.44 0.85
C LYS A 61 -20.55 11.38 1.87
N SER A 62 -21.81 11.29 1.38
CA SER A 62 -23.00 11.20 2.25
C SER A 62 -22.97 9.97 3.18
N LEU A 63 -22.45 8.82 2.69
CA LEU A 63 -22.31 7.62 3.49
C LEU A 63 -21.40 7.87 4.69
N ILE A 64 -20.23 8.50 4.46
CA ILE A 64 -19.26 8.79 5.50
C ILE A 64 -19.82 9.81 6.49
N GLU A 65 -20.37 10.92 6.00
CA GLU A 65 -20.94 11.99 6.85
C GLU A 65 -22.07 11.47 7.76
N LYS A 66 -23.01 10.70 7.20
CA LYS A 66 -24.08 10.07 7.98
C LYS A 66 -23.54 9.08 9.02
N THR A 67 -22.50 8.33 8.66
CA THR A 67 -21.89 7.38 9.58
C THR A 67 -21.18 8.08 10.72
N MET A 68 -20.43 9.15 10.46
CA MET A 68 -19.78 9.95 11.49
C MET A 68 -20.82 10.52 12.44
N LEU A 69 -21.84 11.19 11.93
CA LEU A 69 -22.90 11.79 12.75
C LEU A 69 -23.65 10.76 13.58
N LYS A 70 -24.02 9.61 13.00
CA LYS A 70 -24.70 8.51 13.71
C LYS A 70 -23.91 7.99 14.91
N ASN A 71 -22.58 8.01 14.81
CA ASN A 71 -21.68 7.54 15.85
C ASN A 71 -21.18 8.66 16.78
N GLY A 72 -21.79 9.85 16.71
CA GLY A 72 -21.49 10.96 17.64
C GLY A 72 -20.26 11.78 17.25
N PHE A 73 -19.69 11.58 16.06
CA PHE A 73 -18.57 12.36 15.57
C PHE A 73 -19.04 13.53 14.71
N VAL A 74 -18.56 14.73 15.00
CA VAL A 74 -18.79 15.93 14.20
C VAL A 74 -17.46 16.47 13.67
N PHE A 75 -17.46 16.97 12.43
CA PHE A 75 -16.22 17.36 11.75
C PHE A 75 -15.40 18.41 12.52
N LYS A 76 -16.04 19.32 13.25
CA LYS A 76 -15.35 20.34 14.07
C LYS A 76 -14.49 19.78 15.21
N ASP A 77 -14.70 18.52 15.60
CA ASP A 77 -13.96 17.87 16.68
C ASP A 77 -12.66 17.22 16.19
N PHE A 78 -12.47 17.12 14.88
CA PHE A 78 -11.24 16.62 14.30
C PHE A 78 -10.16 17.70 14.21
N ASN A 79 -8.90 17.27 14.30
CA ASN A 79 -7.73 18.12 14.09
C ASN A 79 -7.19 18.02 12.66
N ALA A 80 -7.45 16.90 11.98
CA ALA A 80 -7.08 16.69 10.58
C ALA A 80 -7.85 15.51 9.95
N ILE A 81 -7.79 15.44 8.62
CA ILE A 81 -8.22 14.30 7.82
C ILE A 81 -6.99 13.65 7.19
N ALA A 82 -6.86 12.34 7.31
CA ALA A 82 -5.82 11.54 6.66
C ALA A 82 -6.43 10.65 5.56
N VAL A 83 -5.89 10.68 4.36
CA VAL A 83 -6.46 9.98 3.21
C VAL A 83 -5.40 9.12 2.53
N ARG A 84 -5.79 7.91 2.12
CA ARG A 84 -4.98 7.06 1.26
C ARG A 84 -5.17 7.40 -0.20
N GLY A 85 -4.04 7.53 -0.89
CA GLY A 85 -3.99 7.51 -2.35
C GLY A 85 -4.22 8.84 -3.02
N LEU A 86 -3.79 8.96 -4.24
CA LEU A 86 -4.07 10.04 -5.18
C LEU A 86 -4.34 9.48 -6.55
N GLY A 87 -4.18 8.33 -6.96
CA GLY A 87 -4.56 7.75 -8.24
C GLY A 87 -3.85 8.31 -9.49
N ALA A 88 -2.97 9.30 -9.36
CA ALA A 88 -2.25 9.91 -10.48
C ALA A 88 -0.81 9.36 -10.58
N PRO A 89 -0.34 8.96 -11.78
CA PRO A 89 0.97 8.34 -11.95
C PRO A 89 2.09 9.39 -12.05
N LYS A 90 2.36 10.08 -10.94
CA LYS A 90 3.52 10.95 -10.79
C LYS A 90 4.39 10.46 -9.65
N ARG A 91 5.67 10.83 -9.66
CA ARG A 91 6.59 10.47 -8.59
C ARG A 91 6.33 11.36 -7.38
N TYR A 92 6.23 10.75 -6.22
CA TYR A 92 6.11 11.41 -4.93
C TYR A 92 7.24 10.95 -4.03
N HIS A 93 7.74 11.84 -3.18
CA HIS A 93 8.50 11.41 -2.01
C HIS A 93 7.57 10.83 -0.96
N GLY A 94 8.11 10.05 -0.04
CA GLY A 94 7.36 9.60 1.12
C GLY A 94 6.97 10.74 2.05
N GLY A 95 6.02 10.46 2.94
CA GLY A 95 5.52 11.40 3.92
C GLY A 95 4.18 12.04 3.55
N ALA A 96 3.87 13.13 4.25
CA ALA A 96 2.60 13.83 4.14
C ALA A 96 2.59 14.85 3.00
N TYR A 97 1.46 14.94 2.30
CA TYR A 97 1.14 16.00 1.34
C TYR A 97 -0.16 16.69 1.74
N LEU A 98 -0.12 18.03 1.83
CA LEU A 98 -1.33 18.82 2.07
C LEU A 98 -2.28 18.68 0.88
N ILE A 99 -3.54 18.36 1.15
CA ILE A 99 -4.59 18.31 0.13
C ILE A 99 -5.12 19.73 -0.06
N ASP A 100 -5.05 20.20 -1.29
CA ASP A 100 -5.59 21.48 -1.76
C ASP A 100 -6.29 21.30 -3.13
N ASP A 101 -6.70 22.39 -3.77
CA ASP A 101 -7.37 22.34 -5.06
C ASP A 101 -6.52 21.72 -6.17
N VAL A 102 -5.19 21.91 -6.08
CA VAL A 102 -4.26 21.35 -7.06
C VAL A 102 -4.24 19.83 -6.96
N VAL A 103 -4.16 19.30 -5.72
CA VAL A 103 -4.23 17.86 -5.45
C VAL A 103 -5.58 17.28 -5.88
N ALA A 104 -6.69 17.97 -5.57
CA ALA A 104 -8.02 17.51 -5.94
C ALA A 104 -8.24 17.50 -7.45
N GLN A 105 -7.70 18.49 -8.17
CA GLN A 105 -7.73 18.54 -9.64
C GLN A 105 -6.90 17.40 -10.26
N GLU A 106 -5.70 17.17 -9.75
CA GLU A 106 -4.83 16.07 -10.20
C GLU A 106 -5.48 14.71 -9.95
N ALA A 107 -6.15 14.53 -8.81
CA ALA A 107 -6.87 13.31 -8.47
C ALA A 107 -7.96 12.97 -9.51
N ARG A 108 -8.62 13.97 -10.10
CA ARG A 108 -9.65 13.75 -11.15
C ARG A 108 -9.09 13.14 -12.43
N GLN A 109 -7.79 13.27 -12.68
CA GLN A 109 -7.10 12.67 -13.83
C GLN A 109 -6.60 11.24 -13.54
N GLY A 110 -6.77 10.76 -12.32
CA GLY A 110 -6.28 9.46 -11.89
C GLY A 110 -7.10 8.29 -12.42
N PHE A 111 -6.45 7.13 -12.54
CA PHE A 111 -7.06 5.89 -13.05
C PHE A 111 -7.92 5.15 -12.01
N HIS A 112 -7.77 5.47 -10.72
CA HIS A 112 -8.42 4.75 -9.63
C HIS A 112 -9.47 5.61 -8.95
N VAL A 113 -10.74 5.41 -9.32
CA VAL A 113 -11.89 6.20 -8.83
C VAL A 113 -11.93 6.32 -7.30
N GLY A 114 -11.78 5.22 -6.56
CA GLY A 114 -11.80 5.27 -5.09
C GLY A 114 -10.71 6.16 -4.50
N MET A 115 -9.47 5.99 -4.95
CA MET A 115 -8.33 6.79 -4.47
C MET A 115 -8.49 8.28 -4.83
N ALA A 116 -8.98 8.58 -6.03
CA ALA A 116 -9.26 9.94 -6.46
C ALA A 116 -10.33 10.60 -5.57
N LEU A 117 -11.42 9.89 -5.31
CA LEU A 117 -12.52 10.37 -4.47
C LEU A 117 -12.07 10.69 -3.05
N GLY A 118 -11.16 9.93 -2.48
CA GLY A 118 -10.60 10.21 -1.15
C GLY A 118 -10.03 11.63 -1.07
N ALA A 119 -9.16 12.01 -2.02
CA ALA A 119 -8.55 13.34 -2.07
C ALA A 119 -9.58 14.45 -2.37
N ILE A 120 -10.51 14.22 -3.31
CA ILE A 120 -11.52 15.19 -3.71
C ILE A 120 -12.46 15.51 -2.55
N ILE A 121 -13.01 14.47 -1.90
CA ILE A 121 -13.93 14.62 -0.77
C ILE A 121 -13.22 15.29 0.42
N ALA A 122 -11.98 14.91 0.70
CA ALA A 122 -11.20 15.50 1.79
C ALA A 122 -10.90 16.99 1.53
N ASN A 123 -10.65 17.40 0.28
CA ASN A 123 -10.49 18.81 -0.09
C ASN A 123 -11.77 19.62 0.19
N ASP A 124 -12.92 19.06 -0.15
CA ASP A 124 -14.20 19.73 0.10
C ASP A 124 -14.49 19.84 1.60
N TRP A 125 -14.27 18.79 2.38
CA TRP A 125 -14.37 18.86 3.85
C TRP A 125 -13.38 19.82 4.47
N SER A 126 -12.13 19.86 3.95
CA SER A 126 -11.11 20.80 4.41
C SER A 126 -11.61 22.25 4.32
N LYS A 127 -12.21 22.62 3.20
CA LYS A 127 -12.79 23.97 2.99
C LYS A 127 -14.05 24.21 3.81
N GLN A 128 -14.93 23.21 3.85
CA GLN A 128 -16.24 23.34 4.52
C GLN A 128 -16.09 23.49 6.03
N TYR A 129 -15.11 22.82 6.63
CA TYR A 129 -14.96 22.72 8.08
C TYR A 129 -13.70 23.41 8.62
N ASP A 130 -12.92 24.09 7.75
CA ASP A 130 -11.61 24.69 8.08
C ASP A 130 -10.66 23.69 8.76
N LEU A 131 -10.54 22.51 8.16
CA LEU A 131 -9.86 21.34 8.71
C LEU A 131 -8.75 20.87 7.76
N PRO A 132 -7.47 20.82 8.16
CA PRO A 132 -6.41 20.38 7.26
C PRO A 132 -6.59 18.91 6.87
N ALA A 133 -6.36 18.61 5.59
CA ALA A 133 -6.42 17.27 5.04
C ALA A 133 -5.10 16.87 4.40
N TYR A 134 -4.69 15.62 4.57
CA TYR A 134 -3.40 15.13 4.11
C TYR A 134 -3.51 13.78 3.39
N LEU A 135 -2.75 13.65 2.31
CA LEU A 135 -2.31 12.35 1.81
C LEU A 135 -1.08 11.90 2.59
N TYR A 136 -0.88 10.60 2.76
CA TYR A 136 0.31 10.07 3.41
C TYR A 136 0.83 8.82 2.70
N ASP A 137 2.15 8.79 2.40
CA ASP A 137 2.84 7.69 1.71
C ASP A 137 2.01 7.15 0.54
N VAL A 138 1.74 8.01 -0.44
CA VAL A 138 0.88 7.70 -1.59
C VAL A 138 1.40 6.50 -2.38
N VAL A 139 0.50 5.81 -3.08
CA VAL A 139 0.81 4.58 -3.84
C VAL A 139 1.94 4.78 -4.86
N TYR A 140 2.07 5.98 -5.39
CA TYR A 140 3.13 6.36 -6.36
C TYR A 140 4.35 6.99 -5.69
N THR A 141 4.55 6.78 -4.38
CA THR A 141 5.82 7.12 -3.73
C THR A 141 6.94 6.34 -4.41
N ASP A 142 7.90 7.08 -4.96
CA ASP A 142 9.02 6.52 -5.71
C ASP A 142 10.31 7.25 -5.36
N GLU A 143 11.07 6.64 -4.46
CA GLU A 143 12.36 7.12 -3.97
C GLU A 143 13.52 6.25 -4.46
N PHE A 144 13.28 5.43 -5.47
CA PHE A 144 14.34 4.57 -6.02
C PHE A 144 15.53 5.40 -6.46
N GLN A 145 16.73 4.92 -6.10
CA GLN A 145 17.96 5.49 -6.60
C GLN A 145 18.05 5.34 -8.13
N ASP A 146 18.74 6.25 -8.81
CA ASP A 146 18.74 6.31 -10.28
C ASP A 146 19.17 4.99 -10.93
N VAL A 147 20.17 4.32 -10.36
CA VAL A 147 20.64 3.01 -10.88
C VAL A 147 19.55 1.94 -10.79
N ALA A 148 18.66 2.00 -9.82
CA ALA A 148 17.56 1.05 -9.67
C ALA A 148 16.44 1.26 -10.69
N ARG A 149 16.33 2.45 -11.28
CA ARG A 149 15.33 2.79 -12.30
C ARG A 149 15.66 2.27 -13.68
N ILE A 150 16.94 2.06 -13.96
CA ILE A 150 17.38 1.62 -15.27
C ILE A 150 16.94 0.16 -15.49
N SER A 151 16.03 -0.03 -16.42
CA SER A 151 15.70 -1.35 -16.96
C SER A 151 16.63 -1.71 -18.13
N GLY A 152 16.39 -2.84 -18.78
CA GLY A 152 17.12 -3.22 -20.01
C GLY A 152 16.70 -2.44 -21.27
N SER A 153 15.79 -1.46 -21.16
CA SER A 153 15.27 -0.67 -22.28
C SER A 153 15.09 0.79 -21.89
N PRO A 154 15.57 1.74 -22.73
CA PRO A 154 15.33 3.16 -22.48
C PRO A 154 13.86 3.59 -22.65
N LEU A 155 13.00 2.71 -23.17
CA LEU A 155 11.56 2.95 -23.33
C LEU A 155 10.73 2.54 -22.12
N ILE A 156 11.32 1.79 -21.19
CA ILE A 156 10.63 1.21 -20.03
C ILE A 156 11.48 1.47 -18.79
N GLU A 157 11.04 2.37 -17.96
CA GLU A 157 11.68 2.65 -16.68
C GLU A 157 11.05 1.79 -15.57
N ARG A 158 11.83 1.39 -14.58
CA ARG A 158 11.33 0.77 -13.35
C ARG A 158 10.79 1.85 -12.42
N SER A 159 9.79 1.52 -11.64
CA SER A 159 9.15 2.44 -10.70
C SER A 159 8.99 1.84 -9.29
N GLY A 160 9.00 2.71 -8.28
CA GLY A 160 8.88 2.35 -6.88
C GLY A 160 7.46 2.01 -6.42
N ALA A 161 6.57 1.55 -7.28
CA ALA A 161 5.17 1.22 -6.95
C ALA A 161 5.06 -0.03 -6.05
N VAL A 162 5.68 0.01 -4.89
CA VAL A 162 5.60 -0.99 -3.82
C VAL A 162 4.49 -0.61 -2.83
N HIS A 163 4.15 -1.47 -1.88
CA HIS A 163 3.12 -1.17 -0.86
C HIS A 163 3.65 -0.18 0.20
N THR A 164 4.05 1.01 -0.23
CA THR A 164 4.83 2.00 0.53
C THR A 164 4.23 2.32 1.89
N LEU A 165 2.94 2.63 1.96
CA LEU A 165 2.27 3.00 3.21
C LEU A 165 2.41 1.91 4.28
N ASN A 166 2.10 0.65 3.94
CA ASN A 166 2.24 -0.46 4.88
C ASN A 166 3.71 -0.80 5.15
N ALA A 167 4.54 -0.82 4.09
CA ALA A 167 5.95 -1.18 4.21
C ALA A 167 6.71 -0.22 5.15
N ARG A 168 6.50 1.09 5.01
CA ARG A 168 7.09 2.10 5.91
C ARG A 168 6.52 2.02 7.32
N ALA A 169 5.21 1.79 7.46
CA ALA A 169 4.59 1.69 8.78
C ALA A 169 5.18 0.54 9.58
N VAL A 170 5.31 -0.65 8.99
CA VAL A 170 5.90 -1.81 9.69
C VAL A 170 7.40 -1.62 9.93
N ALA A 171 8.14 -0.99 9.02
CA ALA A 171 9.56 -0.68 9.22
C ALA A 171 9.77 0.29 10.38
N ARG A 172 8.97 1.37 10.47
CA ARG A 172 8.98 2.29 11.60
C ARG A 172 8.58 1.62 12.91
N GLN A 173 7.58 0.74 12.90
CA GLN A 173 7.17 0.00 14.09
C GLN A 173 8.31 -0.90 14.58
N VAL A 174 8.93 -1.68 13.69
CA VAL A 174 10.03 -2.57 14.05
C VAL A 174 11.23 -1.79 14.59
N ALA A 175 11.56 -0.64 14.00
CA ALA A 175 12.62 0.22 14.51
C ALA A 175 12.31 0.74 15.92
N SER A 176 11.06 1.23 16.13
CA SER A 176 10.59 1.70 17.42
C SER A 176 10.61 0.62 18.50
N ASP A 177 10.18 -0.61 18.17
CA ASP A 177 10.21 -1.77 19.07
C ASP A 177 11.64 -2.14 19.50
N GLN A 178 12.62 -1.78 18.67
CA GLN A 178 14.07 -1.94 18.94
C GLN A 178 14.70 -0.71 19.63
N GLY A 179 13.91 0.33 19.93
CA GLY A 179 14.40 1.60 20.50
C GLY A 179 15.28 2.40 19.54
N ARG A 180 15.10 2.24 18.22
CA ARG A 180 15.87 2.88 17.15
C ARG A 180 14.97 3.76 16.29
N LEU A 181 15.58 4.68 15.55
CA LEU A 181 14.88 5.45 14.52
C LEU A 181 14.89 4.68 13.19
N TYR A 182 13.78 4.75 12.46
CA TYR A 182 13.70 4.13 11.12
C TYR A 182 14.77 4.68 10.16
N GLU A 183 15.09 5.96 10.33
CA GLU A 183 16.11 6.69 9.56
C GLU A 183 17.56 6.23 9.86
N GLU A 184 17.75 5.34 10.83
CA GLU A 184 19.07 4.73 11.15
C GLU A 184 19.19 3.30 10.62
N MET A 185 18.11 2.71 10.09
CA MET A 185 18.01 1.28 9.83
C MET A 185 18.09 0.95 8.33
N ILE A 186 18.48 -0.31 8.08
CA ILE A 186 18.43 -0.93 6.75
C ILE A 186 17.55 -2.18 6.84
N TYR A 187 16.41 -2.16 6.17
CA TYR A 187 15.45 -3.26 6.16
C TYR A 187 15.11 -3.72 4.75
N ILE A 188 14.87 -5.03 4.59
CA ILE A 188 14.12 -5.55 3.47
C ILE A 188 12.71 -5.80 3.97
N VAL A 189 11.70 -5.21 3.32
CA VAL A 189 10.30 -5.38 3.69
C VAL A 189 9.56 -6.11 2.58
N CYS A 190 8.97 -7.26 2.91
CA CYS A 190 8.11 -8.03 2.03
C CYS A 190 6.66 -7.88 2.44
N HIS A 191 5.85 -7.22 1.62
CA HIS A 191 4.40 -7.20 1.77
C HIS A 191 3.80 -8.38 1.00
N LEU A 192 3.13 -9.28 1.72
CA LEU A 192 2.54 -10.51 1.19
C LEU A 192 1.01 -10.42 1.26
N GLY A 193 0.37 -10.05 0.16
CA GLY A 193 -1.08 -9.92 0.05
C GLY A 193 -1.59 -10.43 -1.30
N GLY A 194 -2.74 -9.95 -1.78
CA GLY A 194 -3.20 -10.18 -3.16
C GLY A 194 -2.16 -9.69 -4.18
N GLY A 195 -1.51 -8.54 -3.90
CA GLY A 195 -0.24 -8.16 -4.49
C GLY A 195 0.92 -8.49 -3.56
N ILE A 196 2.09 -8.81 -4.12
CA ILE A 196 3.33 -9.01 -3.38
C ILE A 196 4.33 -7.95 -3.85
N SER A 197 5.05 -7.33 -2.92
CA SER A 197 6.19 -6.48 -3.22
C SER A 197 7.30 -6.67 -2.21
N THR A 198 8.54 -6.57 -2.67
CA THR A 198 9.74 -6.61 -1.84
C THR A 198 10.49 -5.31 -2.02
N SER A 199 10.75 -4.58 -0.95
CA SER A 199 11.38 -3.26 -0.97
C SER A 199 12.59 -3.20 -0.05
N LEU A 200 13.63 -2.48 -0.48
CA LEU A 200 14.81 -2.18 0.32
C LEU A 200 14.68 -0.77 0.90
N HIS A 201 14.68 -0.72 2.21
CA HIS A 201 14.64 0.52 2.98
C HIS A 201 16.03 0.83 3.53
N GLN A 202 16.54 2.00 3.23
CA GLN A 202 17.84 2.47 3.76
C GLN A 202 17.67 3.90 4.30
N TYR A 203 17.96 4.06 5.58
CA TYR A 203 18.02 5.37 6.23
C TYR A 203 16.79 6.25 5.99
N GLY A 204 15.59 5.65 6.12
CA GLY A 204 14.33 6.35 5.97
C GLY A 204 13.74 6.37 4.55
N HIS A 205 14.46 5.86 3.54
CA HIS A 205 14.04 5.87 2.13
C HIS A 205 13.87 4.46 1.55
N ILE A 206 12.95 4.32 0.60
CA ILE A 206 12.80 3.10 -0.19
C ILE A 206 13.66 3.24 -1.45
N VAL A 207 14.86 2.67 -1.44
CA VAL A 207 15.87 2.93 -2.45
C VAL A 207 15.85 1.97 -3.64
N ASP A 208 15.23 0.81 -3.50
CA ASP A 208 15.02 -0.20 -4.57
C ASP A 208 13.90 -1.16 -4.14
N GLY A 209 13.43 -1.98 -5.06
CA GLY A 209 12.44 -3.01 -4.78
C GLY A 209 11.89 -3.68 -6.04
N PHE A 210 11.00 -4.63 -5.82
CA PHE A 210 10.21 -5.26 -6.86
C PHE A 210 8.75 -4.93 -6.63
N ALA A 211 8.13 -4.26 -7.59
CA ALA A 211 6.71 -4.04 -7.65
C ALA A 211 5.96 -5.35 -7.96
N THR A 212 4.65 -5.28 -7.94
CA THR A 212 3.77 -6.47 -8.09
C THR A 212 3.81 -7.15 -9.45
N ASP A 213 4.42 -6.53 -10.44
CA ASP A 213 4.61 -7.03 -11.82
C ASP A 213 6.09 -7.31 -12.17
N GLU A 214 7.02 -6.92 -11.30
CA GLU A 214 8.46 -7.12 -11.49
C GLU A 214 9.05 -8.23 -10.60
N GLY A 215 8.36 -8.61 -9.53
CA GLY A 215 8.80 -9.58 -8.52
C GLY A 215 8.17 -10.96 -8.67
N ALA A 216 8.03 -11.64 -7.53
CA ALA A 216 7.37 -12.93 -7.40
C ALA A 216 5.92 -12.86 -7.91
N PHE A 217 5.43 -13.97 -8.48
CA PHE A 217 3.99 -14.05 -8.75
C PHE A 217 3.17 -14.06 -7.44
N THR A 218 1.91 -13.67 -7.55
CA THR A 218 1.04 -13.42 -6.40
C THR A 218 -0.21 -14.31 -6.48
N PRO A 219 -1.15 -14.23 -5.54
CA PRO A 219 -2.42 -14.92 -5.68
C PRO A 219 -3.15 -14.68 -7.00
N ASP A 220 -3.09 -13.48 -7.58
CA ASP A 220 -3.84 -13.11 -8.79
C ASP A 220 -3.01 -12.46 -9.92
N ARG A 221 -1.66 -12.39 -9.78
CA ARG A 221 -0.76 -11.73 -10.74
C ARG A 221 0.39 -12.64 -11.13
N THR A 222 0.83 -12.49 -12.37
CA THR A 222 1.91 -13.31 -12.91
C THR A 222 3.29 -12.98 -12.34
N GLY A 223 3.49 -11.76 -11.80
CA GLY A 223 4.84 -11.28 -11.51
C GLY A 223 5.72 -11.26 -12.77
N LYS A 224 7.02 -11.45 -12.58
CA LYS A 224 8.00 -11.49 -13.68
C LYS A 224 7.77 -12.68 -14.62
N LEU A 225 7.75 -12.42 -15.91
CA LEU A 225 7.59 -13.42 -16.97
C LEU A 225 8.79 -13.44 -17.92
N PRO A 226 9.08 -14.61 -18.57
CA PRO A 226 10.02 -14.66 -19.68
C PRO A 226 9.50 -13.84 -20.87
N LEU A 227 10.04 -12.63 -21.08
CA LEU A 227 9.53 -11.63 -22.06
C LEU A 227 9.33 -12.17 -23.48
N LYS A 228 10.29 -12.95 -24.03
CA LYS A 228 10.16 -13.51 -25.37
C LYS A 228 8.98 -14.47 -25.50
N LYS A 229 8.69 -15.26 -24.45
CA LYS A 229 7.54 -16.18 -24.44
C LYS A 229 6.24 -15.41 -24.32
N PHE A 230 6.19 -14.39 -23.47
CA PHE A 230 5.04 -13.51 -23.31
C PHE A 230 4.75 -12.74 -24.60
N LEU A 231 5.76 -12.15 -25.26
CA LEU A 231 5.59 -11.47 -26.56
C LEU A 231 5.05 -12.43 -27.63
N LYS A 232 5.50 -13.70 -27.66
CA LYS A 232 4.96 -14.71 -28.57
C LYS A 232 3.48 -14.99 -28.27
N LEU A 233 3.09 -15.02 -27.00
CA LEU A 233 1.69 -15.17 -26.58
C LEU A 233 0.85 -13.99 -27.08
N CYS A 234 1.28 -12.75 -26.85
CA CYS A 234 0.60 -11.53 -27.33
C CYS A 234 0.38 -11.56 -28.86
N LYS A 235 1.40 -11.99 -29.60
CA LYS A 235 1.33 -12.05 -31.08
C LYS A 235 0.59 -13.28 -31.63
N SER A 236 0.10 -14.17 -30.76
CA SER A 236 -0.55 -15.43 -31.22
C SER A 236 -1.94 -15.24 -31.80
N GLY A 237 -2.57 -14.10 -31.57
CA GLY A 237 -3.97 -13.82 -31.90
C GLY A 237 -5.01 -14.62 -31.11
N ARG A 238 -4.58 -15.39 -30.09
CA ARG A 238 -5.48 -16.24 -29.28
C ARG A 238 -6.21 -15.46 -28.18
N TYR A 239 -5.70 -14.30 -27.82
CA TYR A 239 -6.18 -13.48 -26.70
C TYR A 239 -6.32 -12.04 -27.16
N SER A 240 -7.39 -11.40 -26.75
CA SER A 240 -7.58 -9.96 -26.86
C SER A 240 -6.68 -9.22 -25.84
N ASP A 241 -6.45 -7.93 -26.05
CA ASP A 241 -5.70 -7.09 -25.10
C ASP A 241 -6.32 -7.11 -23.70
N GLN A 242 -7.64 -7.17 -23.59
CA GLN A 242 -8.34 -7.28 -22.31
C GLN A 242 -8.05 -8.61 -21.61
N GLU A 243 -8.00 -9.72 -22.34
CA GLU A 243 -7.68 -11.03 -21.79
C GLU A 243 -6.20 -11.12 -21.41
N LEU A 244 -5.29 -10.51 -22.17
CA LEU A 244 -3.88 -10.42 -21.83
C LEU A 244 -3.67 -9.59 -20.55
N ASN A 245 -4.36 -8.47 -20.40
CA ASN A 245 -4.31 -7.68 -19.17
C ASN A 245 -4.84 -8.48 -17.97
N LYS A 246 -5.95 -9.21 -18.12
CA LYS A 246 -6.46 -10.10 -17.08
C LYS A 246 -5.51 -11.24 -16.74
N LEU A 247 -4.79 -11.78 -17.73
CA LEU A 247 -3.79 -12.82 -17.50
C LEU A 247 -2.63 -12.29 -16.64
N ILE A 248 -2.20 -11.03 -16.85
CA ILE A 248 -1.16 -10.39 -16.05
C ILE A 248 -1.68 -10.11 -14.64
N GLN A 249 -2.88 -9.53 -14.52
CA GLN A 249 -3.47 -9.12 -13.24
C GLN A 249 -4.95 -9.49 -13.17
N GLY A 250 -5.27 -10.44 -12.29
CA GLY A 250 -6.61 -10.94 -12.02
C GLY A 250 -6.78 -12.44 -12.25
N ASN A 251 -6.16 -12.99 -13.32
CA ASN A 251 -6.21 -14.43 -13.66
C ASN A 251 -4.81 -15.06 -13.70
N GLY A 252 -3.77 -14.36 -13.28
CA GLY A 252 -2.42 -14.89 -13.16
C GLY A 252 -2.18 -15.57 -11.80
N GLY A 253 -0.92 -15.89 -11.53
CA GLY A 253 -0.49 -16.41 -10.23
C GLY A 253 -1.21 -17.68 -9.80
N LEU A 254 -1.62 -17.74 -8.50
CA LEU A 254 -2.30 -18.92 -7.94
C LEU A 254 -3.62 -19.19 -8.66
N ILE A 255 -4.41 -18.16 -9.01
CA ILE A 255 -5.64 -18.35 -9.80
C ILE A 255 -5.33 -19.05 -11.12
N GLY A 256 -4.29 -18.64 -11.82
CA GLY A 256 -3.92 -19.21 -13.12
C GLY A 256 -3.56 -20.69 -13.04
N TYR A 257 -2.94 -21.13 -11.95
CA TYR A 257 -2.52 -22.53 -11.76
C TYR A 257 -3.53 -23.39 -11.03
N LEU A 258 -4.24 -22.84 -10.03
CA LEU A 258 -5.04 -23.60 -9.08
C LEU A 258 -6.54 -23.27 -9.14
N GLY A 259 -6.92 -22.23 -9.89
CA GLY A 259 -8.30 -21.74 -10.00
C GLY A 259 -8.78 -20.94 -8.79
N ILE A 260 -7.95 -20.73 -7.77
CA ILE A 260 -8.28 -20.05 -6.53
C ILE A 260 -7.14 -19.14 -6.08
N ASN A 261 -7.47 -18.11 -5.29
CA ASN A 261 -6.50 -17.17 -4.68
C ASN A 261 -6.59 -17.14 -3.14
N ASP A 262 -7.48 -17.92 -2.54
CA ASP A 262 -7.56 -18.04 -1.09
C ASP A 262 -6.44 -18.96 -0.58
N CYS A 263 -5.42 -18.34 0.02
CA CYS A 263 -4.27 -19.08 0.53
C CYS A 263 -4.64 -20.07 1.65
N LYS A 264 -5.70 -19.83 2.42
CA LYS A 264 -6.15 -20.76 3.46
C LYS A 264 -6.73 -22.03 2.84
N GLU A 265 -7.53 -21.87 1.77
CA GLU A 265 -8.07 -23.01 1.03
C GLU A 265 -6.96 -23.81 0.34
N ILE A 266 -5.94 -23.11 -0.21
CA ILE A 266 -4.76 -23.76 -0.80
C ILE A 266 -4.00 -24.55 0.26
N GLU A 267 -3.78 -24.00 1.45
CA GLU A 267 -3.12 -24.71 2.55
C GLU A 267 -3.92 -25.93 3.02
N GLN A 268 -5.24 -25.86 3.00
CA GLN A 268 -6.08 -27.04 3.28
C GLN A 268 -5.89 -28.12 2.20
N ARG A 269 -5.90 -27.75 0.90
CA ARG A 269 -5.63 -28.71 -0.18
C ARG A 269 -4.25 -29.36 -0.04
N ILE A 270 -3.25 -28.60 0.38
CA ILE A 270 -1.90 -29.14 0.66
C ILE A 270 -1.94 -30.14 1.80
N ALA A 271 -2.64 -29.83 2.88
CA ALA A 271 -2.81 -30.75 4.01
C ALA A 271 -3.53 -32.04 3.61
N ASP A 272 -4.44 -31.96 2.63
CA ASP A 272 -5.17 -33.12 2.08
C ASP A 272 -4.35 -33.89 1.01
N GLY A 273 -3.10 -33.49 0.75
CA GLY A 273 -2.16 -34.20 -0.12
C GLY A 273 -2.14 -33.74 -1.59
N ASP A 274 -2.64 -32.53 -1.91
CA ASP A 274 -2.54 -31.95 -3.26
C ASP A 274 -1.09 -31.54 -3.58
N GLU A 275 -0.38 -32.43 -4.27
CA GLU A 275 1.02 -32.18 -4.68
C GLU A 275 1.15 -31.01 -5.65
N HIS A 276 0.17 -30.77 -6.52
CA HIS A 276 0.19 -29.64 -7.46
C HIS A 276 0.04 -28.31 -6.73
N ALA A 277 -0.90 -28.22 -5.79
CA ALA A 277 -1.04 -27.05 -4.93
C ALA A 277 0.22 -26.80 -4.11
N THR A 278 0.84 -27.85 -3.57
CA THR A 278 2.11 -27.79 -2.84
C THR A 278 3.21 -27.18 -3.71
N LEU A 279 3.39 -27.70 -4.93
CA LEU A 279 4.41 -27.24 -5.86
C LEU A 279 4.23 -25.75 -6.21
N VAL A 280 3.01 -25.36 -6.57
CA VAL A 280 2.71 -23.99 -7.01
C VAL A 280 2.86 -23.00 -5.85
N TYR A 281 2.33 -23.33 -4.67
CA TYR A 281 2.40 -22.43 -3.50
C TYR A 281 3.84 -22.29 -2.99
N LYS A 282 4.60 -23.37 -3.00
CA LYS A 282 6.03 -23.36 -2.68
C LYS A 282 6.86 -22.57 -3.69
N ALA A 283 6.49 -22.63 -4.99
CA ALA A 283 7.14 -21.82 -6.03
C ALA A 283 6.93 -20.31 -5.80
N MET A 284 5.76 -19.88 -5.31
CA MET A 284 5.51 -18.50 -4.92
C MET A 284 6.44 -18.06 -3.77
N ALA A 285 6.54 -18.87 -2.72
CA ALA A 285 7.45 -18.60 -1.59
C ALA A 285 8.93 -18.55 -2.02
N TYR A 286 9.32 -19.45 -2.93
CA TYR A 286 10.67 -19.49 -3.50
C TYR A 286 11.00 -18.20 -4.28
N GLN A 287 10.06 -17.69 -5.09
CA GLN A 287 10.28 -16.44 -5.82
C GLN A 287 10.35 -15.23 -4.89
N VAL A 288 9.54 -15.18 -3.82
CA VAL A 288 9.67 -14.16 -2.78
C VAL A 288 11.07 -14.20 -2.15
N ALA A 289 11.57 -15.39 -1.84
CA ALA A 289 12.92 -15.54 -1.29
C ALA A 289 14.02 -15.07 -2.26
N GLN A 290 13.83 -15.30 -3.58
CA GLN A 290 14.74 -14.75 -4.60
C GLN A 290 14.73 -13.22 -4.63
N ASP A 291 13.56 -12.60 -4.51
CA ASP A 291 13.43 -11.13 -4.47
C ASP A 291 14.11 -10.55 -3.21
N ILE A 292 13.95 -11.21 -2.05
CA ILE A 292 14.71 -10.85 -0.82
C ILE A 292 16.22 -10.95 -1.06
N GLY A 293 16.69 -12.05 -1.66
CA GLY A 293 18.10 -12.25 -1.97
C GLY A 293 18.67 -11.17 -2.88
N ALA A 294 17.90 -10.76 -3.90
CA ALA A 294 18.30 -9.67 -4.78
C ALA A 294 18.45 -8.33 -4.03
N MET A 295 17.50 -7.99 -3.16
CA MET A 295 17.60 -6.78 -2.32
C MET A 295 18.77 -6.88 -1.31
N ALA A 296 19.07 -8.06 -0.80
CA ALA A 296 20.20 -8.28 0.08
C ALA A 296 21.56 -7.97 -0.62
N VAL A 297 21.67 -8.27 -1.91
CA VAL A 297 22.84 -7.91 -2.72
C VAL A 297 22.95 -6.38 -2.87
N VAL A 298 21.85 -5.69 -3.14
CA VAL A 298 21.82 -4.21 -3.23
C VAL A 298 22.25 -3.58 -1.90
N ALA A 299 21.79 -4.16 -0.78
CA ALA A 299 22.20 -3.75 0.57
C ALA A 299 23.64 -4.16 0.93
N LYS A 300 24.36 -4.87 0.03
CA LYS A 300 25.73 -5.38 0.26
C LYS A 300 25.83 -6.27 1.51
N GLY A 301 24.76 -7.02 1.80
CA GLY A 301 24.66 -7.87 2.98
C GLY A 301 24.53 -7.13 4.31
N LYS A 302 24.37 -5.82 4.31
CA LYS A 302 24.23 -5.00 5.51
C LYS A 302 22.77 -4.69 5.75
N MET A 303 22.10 -5.53 6.54
CA MET A 303 20.68 -5.37 6.86
C MET A 303 20.46 -5.62 8.35
N ASP A 304 19.62 -4.81 8.97
CA ASP A 304 19.25 -4.98 10.38
C ASP A 304 18.16 -6.08 10.54
N ALA A 305 17.24 -6.18 9.59
CA ALA A 305 16.24 -7.25 9.54
C ALA A 305 15.60 -7.41 8.17
N ILE A 306 14.95 -8.58 7.97
CA ILE A 306 13.98 -8.87 6.93
C ILE A 306 12.60 -8.85 7.59
N ILE A 307 11.72 -7.94 7.18
CA ILE A 307 10.36 -7.79 7.72
C ILE A 307 9.38 -8.42 6.75
N ILE A 308 8.55 -9.35 7.22
CA ILE A 308 7.49 -9.99 6.42
C ILE A 308 6.15 -9.55 6.98
N THR A 309 5.32 -8.93 6.14
CA THR A 309 4.02 -8.35 6.49
C THR A 309 2.94 -8.71 5.47
N GLY A 310 1.71 -8.24 5.67
CA GLY A 310 0.56 -8.54 4.83
C GLY A 310 -0.23 -9.74 5.31
N GLY A 311 -1.35 -10.02 4.63
CA GLY A 311 -2.29 -11.07 5.05
C GLY A 311 -1.70 -12.50 5.00
N ILE A 312 -0.86 -12.79 4.00
CA ILE A 312 -0.23 -14.11 3.86
C ILE A 312 0.85 -14.33 4.93
N ALA A 313 1.36 -13.29 5.57
CA ALA A 313 2.32 -13.41 6.66
C ALA A 313 1.77 -14.11 7.92
N TYR A 314 0.44 -14.30 8.03
CA TYR A 314 -0.17 -15.16 9.05
C TYR A 314 0.11 -16.65 8.81
N SER A 315 0.41 -17.04 7.58
CA SER A 315 0.72 -18.44 7.22
C SER A 315 2.07 -18.85 7.77
N LYS A 316 2.08 -19.78 8.72
CA LYS A 316 3.30 -20.39 9.23
C LYS A 316 3.99 -21.27 8.17
N MET A 317 3.19 -21.92 7.30
CA MET A 317 3.70 -22.74 6.20
C MET A 317 4.47 -21.87 5.20
N PHE A 318 3.83 -20.83 4.68
CA PHE A 318 4.40 -19.97 3.67
C PHE A 318 5.63 -19.20 4.18
N THR A 319 5.53 -18.56 5.35
CA THR A 319 6.64 -17.86 5.97
C THR A 319 7.77 -18.82 6.40
N GLY A 320 7.43 -20.06 6.75
CA GLY A 320 8.40 -21.12 7.03
C GLY A 320 9.28 -21.42 5.82
N TRP A 321 8.67 -21.64 4.66
CA TRP A 321 9.42 -21.86 3.41
C TRP A 321 10.30 -20.67 3.01
N ILE A 322 9.84 -19.43 3.17
CA ILE A 322 10.67 -18.26 2.93
C ILE A 322 11.88 -18.26 3.89
N LYS A 323 11.65 -18.52 5.18
CA LYS A 323 12.73 -18.56 6.20
C LYS A 323 13.82 -19.58 5.87
N GLU A 324 13.46 -20.76 5.35
CA GLU A 324 14.43 -21.78 4.95
C GLU A 324 15.45 -21.24 3.95
N TYR A 325 15.05 -20.33 3.05
CA TYR A 325 15.92 -19.76 2.02
C TYR A 325 16.72 -18.53 2.48
N VAL A 326 16.19 -17.72 3.41
CA VAL A 326 16.74 -16.38 3.65
C VAL A 326 17.22 -16.13 5.09
N ALA A 327 17.04 -17.09 6.03
CA ALA A 327 17.39 -16.90 7.43
C ALA A 327 18.89 -16.62 7.68
N PHE A 328 19.76 -16.99 6.75
CA PHE A 328 21.20 -16.75 6.83
C PHE A 328 21.57 -15.30 6.50
N LEU A 329 20.67 -14.51 5.91
CA LEU A 329 20.95 -13.14 5.48
C LEU A 329 20.85 -12.12 6.63
N ALA A 330 19.77 -12.19 7.42
CA ALA A 330 19.49 -11.29 8.55
C ALA A 330 18.37 -11.86 9.44
N PRO A 331 18.18 -11.33 10.67
CA PRO A 331 17.03 -11.65 11.50
C PRO A 331 15.71 -11.42 10.75
N ILE A 332 14.73 -12.32 10.93
CA ILE A 332 13.40 -12.22 10.30
C ILE A 332 12.38 -11.80 11.33
N VAL A 333 11.69 -10.70 11.06
CA VAL A 333 10.62 -10.15 11.89
C VAL A 333 9.28 -10.33 11.15
N LEU A 334 8.31 -10.99 11.79
CA LEU A 334 6.96 -11.13 11.26
C LEU A 334 6.06 -10.06 11.85
N VAL A 335 5.43 -9.26 10.99
CA VAL A 335 4.40 -8.27 11.33
C VAL A 335 3.18 -8.55 10.45
N PRO A 336 2.40 -9.61 10.73
CA PRO A 336 1.27 -10.01 9.89
C PRO A 336 0.16 -8.98 9.86
N GLY A 337 -0.55 -8.88 8.73
CA GLY A 337 -1.66 -7.96 8.53
C GLY A 337 -1.26 -6.67 7.83
N SER A 338 -2.14 -5.68 7.93
CA SER A 338 -1.94 -4.36 7.31
C SER A 338 -2.15 -3.26 8.36
N MET A 339 -1.24 -2.32 8.39
CA MET A 339 -1.26 -1.15 9.29
C MET A 339 -1.70 0.13 8.57
N GLU A 340 -2.39 0.03 7.43
CA GLU A 340 -2.67 1.20 6.59
C GLU A 340 -3.43 2.32 7.32
N MET A 341 -4.48 1.99 8.08
CA MET A 341 -5.26 3.00 8.81
C MET A 341 -4.43 3.65 9.92
N GLN A 342 -3.69 2.85 10.68
CA GLN A 342 -2.75 3.32 11.69
C GLN A 342 -1.61 4.15 11.08
N ALA A 343 -1.11 3.73 9.92
CA ALA A 343 -0.04 4.46 9.21
C ALA A 343 -0.48 5.86 8.79
N LEU A 344 -1.69 5.98 8.24
CA LEU A 344 -2.30 7.27 7.88
C LEU A 344 -2.47 8.16 9.12
N ALA A 345 -3.05 7.62 10.20
CA ALA A 345 -3.25 8.37 11.44
C ALA A 345 -1.94 8.84 12.06
N ARG A 346 -0.98 7.91 12.26
CA ARG A 346 0.33 8.21 12.84
C ARG A 346 1.15 9.19 11.99
N GLY A 347 1.08 9.05 10.66
CA GLY A 347 1.75 9.96 9.73
C GLY A 347 1.25 11.38 9.89
N VAL A 348 -0.07 11.58 9.85
CA VAL A 348 -0.68 12.90 10.04
C VAL A 348 -0.48 13.42 11.47
N ASN A 349 -0.48 12.53 12.48
CA ASN A 349 -0.21 12.93 13.86
C ASN A 349 1.21 13.51 14.01
N ARG A 350 2.23 12.95 13.33
CA ARG A 350 3.60 13.53 13.32
C ARG A 350 3.61 14.94 12.73
N VAL A 351 2.82 15.18 11.67
CA VAL A 351 2.68 16.52 11.09
C VAL A 351 2.07 17.50 12.07
N LEU A 352 0.97 17.10 12.74
CA LEU A 352 0.29 17.95 13.72
C LEU A 352 1.15 18.26 14.95
N ASN A 353 2.02 17.32 15.33
CA ASN A 353 2.99 17.49 16.42
C ASN A 353 4.24 18.29 16.02
N GLY A 354 4.43 18.57 14.74
CA GLY A 354 5.63 19.27 14.21
C GLY A 354 6.87 18.39 14.09
N GLU A 355 6.71 17.06 14.19
CA GLU A 355 7.77 16.06 14.02
C GLU A 355 8.09 15.81 12.54
N GLU A 356 7.13 16.07 11.66
CA GLU A 356 7.24 15.91 10.21
C GLU A 356 6.64 17.15 9.52
N LYS A 357 7.23 17.55 8.39
CA LYS A 357 6.69 18.65 7.57
C LYS A 357 5.83 18.07 6.44
N ALA A 358 4.64 18.64 6.25
CA ALA A 358 3.84 18.31 5.08
C ALA A 358 4.42 18.99 3.83
N ASN A 359 4.53 18.21 2.76
CA ASN A 359 4.89 18.67 1.43
C ASN A 359 3.67 19.35 0.77
N ARG A 360 3.94 20.18 -0.22
CA ARG A 360 2.91 20.69 -1.15
C ARG A 360 3.12 20.05 -2.51
N TYR A 361 2.04 19.65 -3.14
CA TYR A 361 2.09 19.19 -4.51
C TYR A 361 2.17 20.38 -5.47
N ILE A 362 3.09 20.33 -6.42
CA ILE A 362 3.27 21.39 -7.43
C ILE A 362 2.99 20.78 -8.81
N LEU A 363 2.04 21.38 -9.56
CA LEU A 363 1.70 20.94 -10.91
C LEU A 363 2.95 21.05 -11.83
N GLY A 364 3.26 19.95 -12.51
CA GLY A 364 4.33 19.93 -13.51
C GLY A 364 5.74 19.69 -12.97
N GLU A 365 5.97 19.71 -11.67
CA GLU A 365 7.22 19.25 -11.09
C GLU A 365 7.19 17.74 -10.90
N THR A 366 8.03 17.04 -11.64
CA THR A 366 8.51 15.73 -11.23
C THR A 366 9.44 16.00 -10.06
N VAL A 367 9.01 15.76 -8.84
CA VAL A 367 9.90 15.83 -7.69
C VAL A 367 10.92 14.72 -7.87
N LEU A 368 12.10 15.06 -8.30
CA LEU A 368 13.28 14.20 -8.40
C LEU A 368 13.97 14.13 -7.04
#